data_f5d7f554317d64a64b05a24f7a33e885
#
_entry.id   f5d7f554317d64a64b05a24f7a33e885
#
_cell.length_a   1.000
_cell.length_b   1.000
_cell.length_c   1.000
_cell.angle_alpha   90.00
_cell.angle_beta   90.00
_cell.angle_gamma   90.00
#
_symmetry.space_group_name_H-M   'P 1'
#
loop_
_entity.id
_entity.type
_entity.pdbx_description
1 polymer ?
#
loop_
_entity_poly.entity_id
_entity_poly.type
_entity_poly.pdbx_seq_one_letter_code
_entity_poly.pdbx_strand_id
1 'polypeptide(L)'
;MKRQLQRGFTLIELMIVVAIIGILAAIAIPQYQDYTIRARVAEGVNLASAAKTAVSEFFNDRRVYPTNADAAGFTVATSTYVTEVDIDSSAAGVICVSLSANTALGGAASSAFRLSPVANANNSAVEWACQGGCPQGGTSTPTKYLPSNCRG
;
A
#
# COMPACT_ATOMS: atom_id res chain seq x y z
N MET A 1 44.38 48.52 12.23
CA MET A 1 43.52 47.33 12.35
C MET A 1 42.06 47.74 12.16
N LYS A 2 41.38 47.29 11.07
CA LYS A 2 39.97 47.62 10.84
C LYS A 2 39.10 46.64 11.66
N ARG A 3 38.38 47.16 12.67
CA ARG A 3 37.37 46.38 13.40
C ARG A 3 36.22 46.04 12.42
N GLN A 4 36.09 44.78 12.13
CA GLN A 4 34.90 44.29 11.44
C GLN A 4 33.70 44.37 12.40
N LEU A 5 32.72 45.19 12.07
CA LEU A 5 31.45 45.25 12.80
C LEU A 5 30.68 43.93 12.54
N GLN A 6 30.63 43.09 13.57
CA GLN A 6 29.77 41.89 13.52
C GLN A 6 28.28 42.36 13.52
N ARG A 7 27.61 42.14 12.41
CA ARG A 7 26.16 42.36 12.32
C ARG A 7 25.48 41.16 12.95
N GLY A 8 24.78 41.33 14.03
CA GLY A 8 23.92 40.32 14.67
C GLY A 8 22.57 40.24 14.00
N PHE A 9 21.94 39.07 14.09
CA PHE A 9 20.53 38.86 13.68
C PHE A 9 19.60 39.66 14.58
N THR A 10 18.59 40.29 13.99
CA THR A 10 17.53 40.92 14.78
C THR A 10 16.53 39.87 15.27
N LEU A 11 15.92 40.11 16.44
CA LEU A 11 14.92 39.22 17.02
C LEU A 11 13.69 39.07 16.07
N ILE A 12 13.32 40.15 15.39
CA ILE A 12 12.19 40.14 14.43
C ILE A 12 12.47 39.29 13.19
N GLU A 13 13.71 39.30 12.68
CA GLU A 13 14.09 38.42 11.55
C GLU A 13 13.97 36.96 11.93
N LEU A 14 14.38 36.59 13.16
CA LEU A 14 14.24 35.23 13.64
C LEU A 14 12.76 34.85 13.81
N MET A 15 11.94 35.76 14.37
CA MET A 15 10.51 35.49 14.60
C MET A 15 9.75 35.26 13.27
N ILE A 16 10.04 36.05 12.25
CA ILE A 16 9.39 35.88 10.93
C ILE A 16 9.78 34.54 10.31
N VAL A 17 11.06 34.14 10.39
CA VAL A 17 11.53 32.87 9.84
C VAL A 17 10.87 31.69 10.50
N VAL A 18 10.83 31.64 11.85
CA VAL A 18 10.18 30.51 12.54
C VAL A 18 8.68 30.47 12.32
N ALA A 19 8.02 31.62 12.14
CA ALA A 19 6.59 31.69 11.81
C ALA A 19 6.32 31.08 10.43
N ILE A 20 7.14 31.41 9.42
CA ILE A 20 7.02 30.86 8.06
C ILE A 20 7.28 29.34 8.08
N ILE A 21 8.35 28.90 8.75
CA ILE A 21 8.65 27.46 8.89
C ILE A 21 7.50 26.74 9.57
N GLY A 22 6.90 27.31 10.61
CA GLY A 22 5.74 26.72 11.30
C GLY A 22 4.55 26.49 10.38
N ILE A 23 4.22 27.48 9.53
CA ILE A 23 3.14 27.37 8.54
C ILE A 23 3.45 26.28 7.49
N LEU A 24 4.64 26.28 6.96
CA LEU A 24 5.05 25.29 5.97
C LEU A 24 5.07 23.87 6.56
N ALA A 25 5.58 23.70 7.79
CA ALA A 25 5.63 22.43 8.48
C ALA A 25 4.23 21.87 8.76
N ALA A 26 3.27 22.74 9.13
CA ALA A 26 1.88 22.34 9.40
C ALA A 26 1.22 21.65 8.18
N ILE A 27 1.59 22.02 6.97
CA ILE A 27 1.08 21.42 5.73
C ILE A 27 1.95 20.23 5.29
N ALA A 28 3.27 20.35 5.43
CA ALA A 28 4.21 19.37 4.89
C ALA A 28 4.22 18.06 5.70
N ILE A 29 4.12 18.11 7.03
CA ILE A 29 4.23 16.93 7.89
C ILE A 29 3.11 15.91 7.60
N PRO A 30 1.80 16.26 7.57
CA PRO A 30 0.75 15.30 7.28
C PRO A 30 0.85 14.70 5.86
N GLN A 31 1.26 15.49 4.88
CA GLN A 31 1.48 14.99 3.53
C GLN A 31 2.62 13.96 3.45
N TYR A 32 3.69 14.22 4.18
CA TYR A 32 4.82 13.29 4.27
C TYR A 32 4.41 11.97 4.98
N GLN A 33 3.59 12.05 6.03
CA GLN A 33 3.05 10.87 6.70
C GLN A 33 2.18 10.03 5.76
N ASP A 34 1.25 10.63 5.03
CA ASP A 34 0.41 9.93 4.07
C ASP A 34 1.23 9.30 2.93
N TYR A 35 2.30 9.96 2.49
CA TYR A 35 3.22 9.42 1.49
C TYR A 35 3.97 8.18 2.00
N THR A 36 4.49 8.24 3.23
CA THR A 36 5.21 7.10 3.84
C THR A 36 4.28 5.91 4.09
N ILE A 37 3.03 6.15 4.50
CA ILE A 37 2.03 5.10 4.66
C ILE A 37 1.76 4.43 3.30
N ARG A 38 1.57 5.19 2.22
CA ARG A 38 1.38 4.63 0.87
C ARG A 38 2.56 3.77 0.42
N ALA A 39 3.78 4.19 0.71
CA ALA A 39 4.97 3.42 0.38
C ALA A 39 4.98 2.05 1.10
N ARG A 40 4.55 2.01 2.36
CA ARG A 40 4.42 0.76 3.13
C ARG A 40 3.27 -0.13 2.63
N VAL A 41 2.14 0.45 2.26
CA VAL A 41 1.02 -0.29 1.65
C VAL A 41 1.43 -0.87 0.29
N ALA A 42 2.24 -0.15 -0.50
CA ALA A 42 2.76 -0.65 -1.77
C ALA A 42 3.67 -1.88 -1.61
N GLU A 43 4.29 -2.09 -0.45
CA GLU A 43 5.01 -3.33 -0.13
C GLU A 43 4.09 -4.56 -0.23
N GLY A 44 2.85 -4.45 0.26
CA GLY A 44 1.86 -5.51 0.12
C GLY A 44 1.54 -5.85 -1.33
N VAL A 45 1.47 -4.85 -2.22
CA VAL A 45 1.29 -5.10 -3.67
C VAL A 45 2.50 -5.82 -4.27
N ASN A 46 3.70 -5.47 -3.83
CA ASN A 46 4.93 -6.14 -4.27
C ASN A 46 4.97 -7.61 -3.81
N LEU A 47 4.61 -7.88 -2.55
CA LEU A 47 4.52 -9.24 -2.02
C LEU A 47 3.45 -10.07 -2.76
N ALA A 48 2.34 -9.45 -3.13
CA ALA A 48 1.28 -10.11 -3.90
C ALA A 48 1.71 -10.48 -5.34
N SER A 49 2.85 -10.00 -5.82
CA SER A 49 3.32 -10.32 -7.19
C SER A 49 3.58 -11.82 -7.39
N ALA A 50 4.13 -12.50 -6.38
CA ALA A 50 4.33 -13.95 -6.40
C ALA A 50 2.98 -14.70 -6.46
N ALA A 51 1.99 -14.29 -5.68
CA ALA A 51 0.65 -14.85 -5.73
C ALA A 51 -0.02 -14.62 -7.10
N LYS A 52 0.16 -13.44 -7.70
CA LYS A 52 -0.33 -13.16 -9.07
C LYS A 52 0.26 -14.14 -10.09
N THR A 53 1.55 -14.40 -9.99
CA THR A 53 2.23 -15.36 -10.88
C THR A 53 1.64 -16.75 -10.69
N ALA A 54 1.55 -17.24 -9.46
CA ALA A 54 0.99 -18.55 -9.15
C ALA A 54 -0.46 -18.73 -9.65
N VAL A 55 -1.32 -17.73 -9.42
CA VAL A 55 -2.71 -17.73 -9.92
C VAL A 55 -2.75 -17.73 -11.44
N SER A 56 -1.90 -16.94 -12.09
CA SER A 56 -1.85 -16.86 -13.55
C SER A 56 -1.34 -18.17 -14.18
N GLU A 57 -0.34 -18.81 -13.60
CA GLU A 57 0.18 -20.12 -14.03
C GLU A 57 -0.90 -21.19 -13.88
N PHE A 58 -1.56 -21.26 -12.72
CA PHE A 58 -2.64 -22.21 -12.49
C PHE A 58 -3.80 -22.02 -13.47
N PHE A 59 -4.19 -20.76 -13.74
CA PHE A 59 -5.23 -20.46 -14.71
C PHE A 59 -4.82 -20.84 -16.15
N ASN A 60 -3.59 -20.62 -16.54
CA ASN A 60 -3.11 -20.98 -17.87
C ASN A 60 -3.10 -22.50 -18.10
N ASP A 61 -2.77 -23.27 -17.05
CA ASP A 61 -2.74 -24.74 -17.10
C ASP A 61 -4.15 -25.35 -17.06
N ARG A 62 -5.01 -24.87 -16.14
CA ARG A 62 -6.28 -25.53 -15.83
C ARG A 62 -7.52 -24.79 -16.32
N ARG A 63 -7.39 -23.56 -16.80
CA ARG A 63 -8.48 -22.69 -17.26
C ARG A 63 -9.55 -22.43 -16.21
N VAL A 64 -9.20 -22.61 -14.94
CA VAL A 64 -9.99 -22.26 -13.76
C VAL A 64 -9.10 -21.53 -12.76
N TYR A 65 -9.66 -20.69 -11.91
CA TYR A 65 -8.89 -20.03 -10.86
C TYR A 65 -8.71 -20.94 -9.64
N PRO A 66 -7.57 -20.86 -8.95
CA PRO A 66 -7.34 -21.60 -7.73
C PRO A 66 -8.25 -21.12 -6.61
N THR A 67 -8.67 -22.02 -5.73
CA THR A 67 -9.56 -21.72 -4.60
C THR A 67 -8.82 -21.39 -3.30
N ASN A 68 -7.52 -21.61 -3.25
CA ASN A 68 -6.67 -21.30 -2.10
C ASN A 68 -5.18 -21.29 -2.51
N ALA A 69 -4.31 -20.89 -1.60
CA ALA A 69 -2.87 -20.80 -1.82
C ALA A 69 -2.23 -22.17 -2.14
N ASP A 70 -2.64 -23.23 -1.41
CA ASP A 70 -2.10 -24.58 -1.61
C ASP A 70 -2.40 -25.10 -3.02
N ALA A 71 -3.62 -24.89 -3.51
CA ALA A 71 -4.01 -25.29 -4.87
C ALA A 71 -3.16 -24.60 -5.93
N ALA A 72 -2.81 -23.32 -5.71
CA ALA A 72 -1.95 -22.54 -6.60
C ALA A 72 -0.45 -22.86 -6.44
N GLY A 73 -0.06 -23.65 -5.44
CA GLY A 73 1.34 -23.84 -5.09
C GLY A 73 2.03 -22.58 -4.54
N PHE A 74 1.25 -21.68 -3.96
CA PHE A 74 1.74 -20.43 -3.40
C PHE A 74 1.92 -20.56 -1.88
N THR A 75 3.08 -20.13 -1.37
CA THR A 75 3.31 -20.04 0.07
C THR A 75 2.93 -18.65 0.55
N VAL A 76 2.07 -18.59 1.58
CA VAL A 76 1.64 -17.34 2.20
C VAL A 76 2.83 -16.46 2.58
N ALA A 77 2.83 -15.23 2.12
CA ALA A 77 3.91 -14.26 2.35
C ALA A 77 3.54 -13.27 3.45
N THR A 78 4.50 -12.94 4.28
CA THR A 78 4.37 -11.98 5.40
C THR A 78 5.52 -10.98 5.40
N SER A 79 5.32 -9.82 6.04
CA SER A 79 6.38 -8.84 6.29
C SER A 79 6.09 -7.99 7.54
N THR A 80 6.93 -6.98 7.80
CA THR A 80 6.72 -6.06 8.93
C THR A 80 5.39 -5.30 8.83
N TYR A 81 4.93 -4.97 7.62
CA TYR A 81 3.72 -4.19 7.38
C TYR A 81 2.57 -5.02 6.82
N VAL A 82 2.83 -6.27 6.45
CA VAL A 82 1.86 -7.19 5.88
C VAL A 82 1.77 -8.43 6.76
N THR A 83 0.61 -8.64 7.36
CA THR A 83 0.35 -9.84 8.18
C THR A 83 0.29 -11.06 7.29
N GLU A 84 -0.34 -10.93 6.12
CA GLU A 84 -0.63 -12.07 5.26
C GLU A 84 -0.91 -11.62 3.82
N VAL A 85 -0.38 -12.37 2.87
CA VAL A 85 -0.82 -12.38 1.48
C VAL A 85 -1.31 -13.77 1.18
N ASP A 86 -2.60 -13.95 0.91
CA ASP A 86 -3.22 -15.23 0.68
C ASP A 86 -4.17 -15.21 -0.51
N ILE A 87 -4.52 -16.39 -1.02
CA ILE A 87 -5.54 -16.56 -2.07
C ILE A 87 -6.87 -16.89 -1.38
N ASP A 88 -7.85 -16.03 -1.58
CA ASP A 88 -9.14 -16.09 -0.90
C ASP A 88 -9.94 -17.36 -1.26
N SER A 89 -10.31 -18.15 -0.23
CA SER A 89 -11.05 -19.40 -0.44
C SER A 89 -12.52 -19.17 -0.78
N SER A 90 -13.08 -17.99 -0.51
CA SER A 90 -14.47 -17.64 -0.83
C SER A 90 -14.64 -17.06 -2.23
N ALA A 91 -13.55 -16.62 -2.87
CA ALA A 91 -13.57 -16.00 -4.19
C ALA A 91 -12.35 -16.46 -5.01
N ALA A 92 -12.54 -17.44 -5.87
CA ALA A 92 -11.49 -18.09 -6.62
C ALA A 92 -10.54 -17.11 -7.35
N GLY A 93 -9.26 -17.26 -7.10
CA GLY A 93 -8.18 -16.45 -7.70
C GLY A 93 -8.03 -15.05 -7.12
N VAL A 94 -8.87 -14.61 -6.19
CA VAL A 94 -8.73 -13.32 -5.52
C VAL A 94 -7.60 -13.39 -4.52
N ILE A 95 -6.65 -12.48 -4.63
CA ILE A 95 -5.52 -12.36 -3.70
C ILE A 95 -5.88 -11.31 -2.66
N CYS A 96 -5.86 -11.69 -1.39
CA CYS A 96 -6.05 -10.82 -0.26
C CYS A 96 -4.71 -10.42 0.35
N VAL A 97 -4.57 -9.12 0.64
CA VAL A 97 -3.43 -8.57 1.34
C VAL A 97 -3.92 -7.94 2.64
N SER A 98 -3.58 -8.55 3.76
CA SER A 98 -3.93 -8.08 5.10
C SER A 98 -2.75 -7.29 5.69
N LEU A 99 -3.00 -6.02 6.02
CA LEU A 99 -2.00 -5.14 6.61
C LEU A 99 -1.91 -5.35 8.13
N SER A 100 -0.70 -5.26 8.65
CA SER A 100 -0.44 -5.47 10.07
C SER A 100 -1.01 -4.34 10.94
N ALA A 101 -1.13 -4.61 12.26
CA ALA A 101 -1.51 -3.60 13.24
C ALA A 101 -0.36 -2.60 13.56
N ASN A 102 0.69 -2.56 12.75
CA ASN A 102 1.82 -1.69 12.98
C ASN A 102 1.40 -0.22 12.91
N THR A 103 1.68 0.54 13.97
CA THR A 103 1.33 1.96 14.08
C THR A 103 1.93 2.83 12.98
N ALA A 104 3.03 2.40 12.38
CA ALA A 104 3.64 3.07 11.24
C ALA A 104 2.75 3.08 9.97
N LEU A 105 1.71 2.25 9.92
CA LEU A 105 0.68 2.26 8.87
C LEU A 105 -0.43 3.30 9.12
N GLY A 106 -0.45 3.95 10.30
CA GLY A 106 -1.45 4.96 10.65
C GLY A 106 -2.86 4.47 10.38
N GLY A 107 -3.65 5.21 9.61
CA GLY A 107 -5.03 4.84 9.27
C GLY A 107 -5.19 3.65 8.32
N ALA A 108 -4.10 3.04 7.84
CA ALA A 108 -4.13 1.80 7.08
C ALA A 108 -3.82 0.56 7.94
N ALA A 109 -3.50 0.73 9.23
CA ALA A 109 -3.24 -0.39 10.14
C ALA A 109 -4.46 -1.31 10.26
N SER A 110 -4.23 -2.61 10.35
CA SER A 110 -5.27 -3.64 10.49
C SER A 110 -6.35 -3.58 9.39
N SER A 111 -6.02 -3.09 8.21
CA SER A 111 -6.91 -3.05 7.05
C SER A 111 -6.46 -4.02 5.97
N ALA A 112 -7.30 -4.24 4.98
CA ALA A 112 -7.00 -5.16 3.89
C ALA A 112 -7.40 -4.55 2.53
N PHE A 113 -6.75 -5.04 1.48
CA PHE A 113 -7.12 -4.80 0.10
C PHE A 113 -6.98 -6.09 -0.72
N ARG A 114 -7.62 -6.13 -1.87
CA ARG A 114 -7.60 -7.31 -2.73
C ARG A 114 -7.14 -6.99 -4.14
N LEU A 115 -6.63 -8.02 -4.78
CA LEU A 115 -6.34 -8.06 -6.20
C LEU A 115 -7.22 -9.14 -6.81
N SER A 116 -8.17 -8.74 -7.64
CA SER A 116 -9.13 -9.65 -8.27
C SER A 116 -8.72 -9.91 -9.72
N PRO A 117 -8.67 -11.17 -10.17
CA PRO A 117 -8.45 -11.47 -11.57
C PRO A 117 -9.66 -11.03 -12.40
N VAL A 118 -9.39 -10.35 -13.49
CA VAL A 118 -10.39 -9.94 -14.48
C VAL A 118 -10.23 -10.79 -15.72
N ALA A 119 -11.26 -11.58 -16.05
CA ALA A 119 -11.26 -12.35 -17.28
C ALA A 119 -11.40 -11.40 -18.47
N ASN A 120 -10.43 -11.38 -19.37
CA ASN A 120 -10.61 -10.73 -20.66
C ASN A 120 -11.30 -11.66 -21.66
N ALA A 121 -11.98 -11.07 -22.63
CA ALA A 121 -12.83 -11.81 -23.59
C ALA A 121 -12.07 -12.90 -24.38
N ASN A 122 -10.73 -12.82 -24.45
CA ASN A 122 -9.90 -13.74 -25.22
C ASN A 122 -9.18 -14.81 -24.37
N ASN A 123 -9.40 -14.81 -23.03
CA ASN A 123 -8.75 -15.76 -22.09
C ASN A 123 -7.22 -15.92 -22.25
N SER A 124 -6.54 -14.90 -22.78
CA SER A 124 -5.13 -14.98 -23.15
C SER A 124 -4.20 -14.49 -22.04
N ALA A 125 -4.68 -13.63 -21.13
CA ALA A 125 -3.92 -13.12 -19.99
C ALA A 125 -4.86 -12.77 -18.85
N VAL A 126 -4.38 -12.94 -17.61
CA VAL A 126 -5.09 -12.49 -16.42
C VAL A 126 -4.78 -11.02 -16.17
N GLU A 127 -5.79 -10.17 -16.29
CA GLU A 127 -5.73 -8.78 -15.85
C GLU A 127 -6.08 -8.69 -14.36
N TRP A 128 -5.59 -7.66 -13.68
CA TRP A 128 -5.75 -7.53 -12.23
C TRP A 128 -6.41 -6.21 -11.87
N ALA A 129 -7.59 -6.29 -11.29
CA ALA A 129 -8.25 -5.16 -10.62
C ALA A 129 -7.86 -5.13 -9.14
N CYS A 130 -7.55 -3.93 -8.62
CA CYS A 130 -7.21 -3.75 -7.23
C CYS A 130 -8.29 -2.90 -6.53
N GLN A 131 -8.75 -3.35 -5.36
CA GLN A 131 -9.80 -2.70 -4.59
C GLN A 131 -9.54 -2.84 -3.08
N GLY A 132 -10.10 -1.93 -2.28
CA GLY A 132 -10.07 -2.05 -0.82
C GLY A 132 -10.97 -3.18 -0.31
N GLY A 133 -10.57 -3.79 0.82
CA GLY A 133 -11.29 -4.89 1.47
C GLY A 133 -11.09 -6.26 0.80
N CYS A 134 -11.30 -7.30 1.58
CA CYS A 134 -11.25 -8.70 1.13
C CYS A 134 -12.63 -9.37 1.21
N PRO A 135 -12.95 -10.37 0.36
CA PRO A 135 -14.26 -11.05 0.38
C PRO A 135 -14.59 -11.71 1.71
N GLN A 136 -13.60 -12.27 2.40
CA GLN A 136 -13.77 -12.88 3.73
C GLN A 136 -14.03 -11.89 4.86
N GLY A 137 -14.05 -10.59 4.57
CA GLY A 137 -14.27 -9.52 5.54
C GLY A 137 -12.98 -8.79 5.94
N GLY A 138 -13.10 -7.97 6.98
CA GLY A 138 -12.03 -7.10 7.43
C GLY A 138 -12.23 -5.64 7.03
N THR A 139 -11.50 -4.74 7.68
CA THR A 139 -11.57 -3.31 7.39
C THR A 139 -10.93 -3.01 6.05
N SER A 140 -11.65 -2.33 5.16
CA SER A 140 -11.11 -1.90 3.88
C SER A 140 -10.01 -0.86 4.07
N THR A 141 -8.89 -1.02 3.36
CA THR A 141 -7.84 -0.01 3.33
C THR A 141 -8.38 1.29 2.73
N PRO A 142 -8.27 2.43 3.43
CA PRO A 142 -8.73 3.72 2.90
C PRO A 142 -8.08 4.04 1.55
N THR A 143 -8.89 4.49 0.59
CA THR A 143 -8.45 4.74 -0.80
C THR A 143 -7.28 5.70 -0.90
N LYS A 144 -7.16 6.66 0.03
CA LYS A 144 -6.04 7.61 0.07
C LYS A 144 -4.67 6.95 0.28
N TYR A 145 -4.63 5.75 0.88
CA TYR A 145 -3.39 4.99 1.11
C TYR A 145 -3.11 3.93 0.04
N LEU A 146 -4.10 3.59 -0.76
CA LEU A 146 -3.90 2.66 -1.86
C LEU A 146 -3.05 3.28 -2.98
N PRO A 147 -2.24 2.50 -3.70
CA PRO A 147 -1.58 2.91 -4.93
C PRO A 147 -2.58 3.43 -5.96
N SER A 148 -2.12 4.23 -6.92
CA SER A 148 -2.99 4.88 -7.92
C SER A 148 -3.83 3.89 -8.74
N ASN A 149 -3.28 2.73 -9.05
CA ASN A 149 -3.95 1.65 -9.77
C ASN A 149 -4.99 0.87 -8.93
N CYS A 150 -5.09 1.15 -7.63
CA CYS A 150 -6.03 0.54 -6.69
C CYS A 150 -7.12 1.50 -6.20
N ARG A 151 -7.26 2.68 -6.83
CA ARG A 151 -8.20 3.72 -6.40
C ARG A 151 -9.44 3.82 -7.29
N GLY A 152 -9.65 2.85 -8.15
CA GLY A 152 -10.81 2.78 -9.04
C GLY A 152 -12.14 2.56 -8.32
#